data_15999702b686f313bc5efaab6e92e04b
#
_entry.id   15999702b686f313bc5efaab6e92e04b
#
_cell.length_a   1.000
_cell.length_b   1.000
_cell.length_c   1.000
_cell.angle_alpha   90.00
_cell.angle_beta   90.00
_cell.angle_gamma   90.00
#
_symmetry.space_group_name_H-M   'P 1'
#
loop_
_entity.id
_entity.type
_entity.pdbx_description
1 polymer ?
#
loop_
_entity_poly.entity_id
_entity_poly.type
_entity_poly.pdbx_seq_one_letter_code
_entity_poly.pdbx_strand_id
1 'polypeptide(L)'
;MTSPKEKSSKGEKKLGAGGTVKTSQPKVHPNVRLLSPESIIQIFDRFKAANPAPQTELLAPNDFTLLVSVVLSAQATDKSVNKATDPLYQVADSPEKILELGEAGLISYIKSIGLFRSKARHVMELSQILVRDFGGKIPRTREDLQKLPGVGRKTANVILNVVYGEPTMPVDTHLLRISPRMGLSNGTTPEAVEQDLIRVIPAEYMQHAHHWLILHGRYICTARNPQCTDCPIADLCMHNNLDS
;
A
#
# COMPACT_ATOMS: atom_id res chain seq x y z
N MET A 1 37.47 54.63 45.24
CA MET A 1 36.24 54.87 46.00
C MET A 1 35.10 54.32 45.22
N THR A 2 34.30 53.48 45.88
CA THR A 2 33.06 52.85 45.45
C THR A 2 33.15 51.69 44.43
N SER A 3 33.15 50.48 44.98
CA SER A 3 32.84 49.20 44.28
C SER A 3 31.36 49.13 43.84
N PRO A 4 31.05 48.42 42.77
CA PRO A 4 29.69 47.94 42.56
C PRO A 4 29.57 46.42 42.85
N LYS A 5 28.43 46.12 43.42
CA LYS A 5 27.98 44.85 43.95
C LYS A 5 27.73 43.80 42.85
N GLU A 6 28.20 42.59 43.09
CA GLU A 6 27.75 41.34 42.43
C GLU A 6 26.27 41.08 42.68
N LYS A 7 25.54 40.74 41.61
CA LYS A 7 24.21 40.09 41.71
C LYS A 7 24.29 38.72 41.06
N SER A 8 24.36 37.71 41.91
CA SER A 8 24.10 36.30 41.63
C SER A 8 22.61 36.12 41.26
N SER A 9 22.31 35.49 40.13
CA SER A 9 21.00 34.88 39.89
C SER A 9 21.19 33.50 39.32
N LYS A 10 21.03 32.52 40.21
CA LYS A 10 20.85 31.11 39.85
C LYS A 10 19.51 30.93 39.16
N GLY A 11 19.53 30.54 37.91
CA GLY A 11 18.36 30.08 37.15
C GLY A 11 18.44 28.57 36.99
N GLU A 12 17.79 27.82 37.87
CA GLU A 12 17.59 26.39 37.73
C GLU A 12 16.60 26.15 36.56
N LYS A 13 17.09 25.56 35.48
CA LYS A 13 16.24 24.97 34.43
C LYS A 13 15.70 23.64 34.89
N LYS A 14 14.41 23.60 35.23
CA LYS A 14 13.65 22.34 35.40
C LYS A 14 13.64 21.58 34.08
N LEU A 15 14.23 20.36 34.06
CA LEU A 15 14.03 19.38 33.02
C LEU A 15 12.55 18.97 33.02
N GLY A 16 11.86 19.28 31.92
CA GLY A 16 10.49 18.88 31.70
C GLY A 16 10.39 17.35 31.52
N ALA A 17 9.51 16.76 32.32
CA ALA A 17 9.18 15.35 32.36
C ALA A 17 8.68 14.83 31.02
N GLY A 18 9.02 13.58 30.73
CA GLY A 18 8.74 12.85 29.52
C GLY A 18 7.28 12.89 29.07
N GLY A 19 7.09 13.24 27.80
CA GLY A 19 5.81 13.11 27.11
C GLY A 19 5.45 11.64 26.98
N THR A 20 4.45 11.19 27.70
CA THR A 20 3.80 9.90 27.51
C THR A 20 3.23 9.85 26.09
N VAL A 21 3.79 9.00 25.23
CA VAL A 21 3.20 8.65 23.93
C VAL A 21 1.84 8.00 24.23
N LYS A 22 0.76 8.72 23.97
CA LYS A 22 -0.60 8.16 24.01
C LYS A 22 -0.70 7.15 22.86
N THR A 23 -0.52 5.87 23.14
CA THR A 23 -0.93 4.79 22.25
C THR A 23 -2.45 4.81 22.16
N SER A 24 -2.99 5.44 21.10
CA SER A 24 -4.42 5.34 20.80
C SER A 24 -4.71 3.87 20.49
N GLN A 25 -5.63 3.26 21.24
CA GLN A 25 -6.11 1.92 20.92
C GLN A 25 -6.64 1.88 19.48
N PRO A 26 -6.35 0.83 18.72
CA PRO A 26 -6.85 0.71 17.36
C PRO A 26 -8.38 0.78 17.36
N LYS A 27 -8.95 1.63 16.50
CA LYS A 27 -10.39 1.69 16.31
C LYS A 27 -10.84 0.38 15.67
N VAL A 28 -11.79 -0.32 16.28
CA VAL A 28 -12.32 -1.60 15.82
C VAL A 28 -13.81 -1.48 15.49
N HIS A 29 -14.29 -2.29 14.56
CA HIS A 29 -15.72 -2.49 14.31
C HIS A 29 -16.30 -3.40 15.41
N PRO A 30 -17.17 -2.90 16.32
CA PRO A 30 -17.59 -3.64 17.52
C PRO A 30 -18.39 -4.91 17.23
N ASN A 31 -19.02 -4.99 16.07
CA ASN A 31 -19.97 -6.07 15.72
C ASN A 31 -19.43 -7.03 14.65
N VAL A 32 -18.14 -7.00 14.33
CA VAL A 32 -17.56 -7.94 13.36
C VAL A 32 -17.23 -9.25 14.05
N ARG A 33 -17.88 -10.33 13.63
CA ARG A 33 -17.52 -11.69 14.00
C ARG A 33 -16.33 -12.13 13.16
N LEU A 34 -15.25 -12.57 13.82
CA LEU A 34 -14.06 -13.06 13.14
C LEU A 34 -14.18 -14.54 12.77
N LEU A 35 -13.56 -14.92 11.67
CA LEU A 35 -13.44 -16.30 11.20
C LEU A 35 -12.55 -17.14 12.13
N SER A 36 -12.81 -18.45 12.18
CA SER A 36 -11.88 -19.41 12.76
C SER A 36 -10.65 -19.58 11.87
N PRO A 37 -9.50 -20.01 12.44
CA PRO A 37 -8.30 -20.31 11.65
C PRO A 37 -8.56 -21.32 10.53
N GLU A 38 -9.39 -22.34 10.78
CA GLU A 38 -9.75 -23.37 9.82
C GLU A 38 -10.53 -22.79 8.63
N SER A 39 -11.48 -21.88 8.90
CA SER A 39 -12.24 -21.20 7.85
C SER A 39 -11.34 -20.30 7.00
N ILE A 40 -10.36 -19.63 7.62
CA ILE A 40 -9.38 -18.81 6.91
C ILE A 40 -8.55 -19.68 5.95
N ILE A 41 -8.02 -20.80 6.42
CA ILE A 41 -7.27 -21.76 5.58
C ILE A 41 -8.13 -22.17 4.37
N GLN A 42 -9.38 -22.61 4.60
CA GLN A 42 -10.27 -23.02 3.52
C GLN A 42 -10.53 -21.92 2.49
N ILE A 43 -10.66 -20.67 2.92
CA ILE A 43 -10.81 -19.51 2.02
C ILE A 43 -9.59 -19.36 1.11
N PHE A 44 -8.39 -19.38 1.68
CA PHE A 44 -7.17 -19.19 0.92
C PHE A 44 -6.82 -20.41 0.05
N ASP A 45 -7.17 -21.63 0.46
CA ASP A 45 -7.10 -22.83 -0.39
C ASP A 45 -7.97 -22.70 -1.63
N ARG A 46 -9.20 -22.20 -1.50
CA ARG A 46 -10.10 -21.95 -2.64
C ARG A 46 -9.56 -20.87 -3.56
N PHE A 47 -9.01 -19.79 -3.03
CA PHE A 47 -8.36 -18.76 -3.83
C PHE A 47 -7.15 -19.29 -4.57
N LYS A 48 -6.30 -20.06 -3.90
CA LYS A 48 -5.13 -20.72 -4.49
C LYS A 48 -5.50 -21.74 -5.57
N ALA A 49 -6.54 -22.54 -5.35
CA ALA A 49 -7.03 -23.48 -6.35
C ALA A 49 -7.58 -22.79 -7.58
N ALA A 50 -8.32 -21.67 -7.41
CA ALA A 50 -8.89 -20.90 -8.53
C ALA A 50 -7.85 -20.11 -9.31
N ASN A 51 -6.82 -19.59 -8.66
CA ASN A 51 -5.74 -18.80 -9.29
C ASN A 51 -4.42 -19.00 -8.51
N PRO A 52 -3.61 -20.02 -8.86
CA PRO A 52 -2.40 -20.36 -8.11
C PRO A 52 -1.31 -19.28 -8.10
N ALA A 53 -1.27 -18.43 -9.12
CA ALA A 53 -0.23 -17.40 -9.28
C ALA A 53 -0.87 -16.06 -9.74
N PRO A 54 -1.60 -15.37 -8.84
CA PRO A 54 -2.23 -14.10 -9.18
C PRO A 54 -1.18 -13.03 -9.41
N GLN A 55 -1.37 -12.21 -10.44
CA GLN A 55 -0.46 -11.15 -10.81
C GLN A 55 -1.13 -9.78 -10.71
N THR A 56 -0.31 -8.73 -10.64
CA THR A 56 -0.79 -7.37 -10.79
C THR A 56 -1.36 -7.13 -12.19
N GLU A 57 -2.41 -6.31 -12.27
CA GLU A 57 -2.98 -5.89 -13.56
C GLU A 57 -2.19 -4.71 -14.18
N LEU A 58 -1.23 -4.13 -13.45
CA LEU A 58 -0.32 -3.12 -13.98
C LEU A 58 0.75 -3.78 -14.85
N LEU A 59 0.88 -3.29 -16.09
CA LEU A 59 1.91 -3.76 -17.04
C LEU A 59 3.20 -2.97 -16.82
N ALA A 60 4.27 -3.66 -16.46
CA ALA A 60 5.55 -3.06 -16.16
C ALA A 60 6.70 -3.97 -16.62
N PRO A 61 7.57 -3.51 -17.53
CA PRO A 61 8.70 -4.28 -18.05
C PRO A 61 9.77 -4.64 -16.99
N ASN A 62 9.90 -3.83 -15.94
CA ASN A 62 10.89 -4.01 -14.87
C ASN A 62 10.42 -3.41 -13.54
N ASP A 63 11.24 -3.56 -12.49
CA ASP A 63 10.93 -3.12 -11.13
C ASP A 63 10.73 -1.60 -11.02
N PHE A 64 11.52 -0.81 -11.74
CA PHE A 64 11.38 0.65 -11.77
C PHE A 64 10.06 1.07 -12.41
N THR A 65 9.73 0.51 -13.56
CA THR A 65 8.46 0.79 -14.24
C THR A 65 7.26 0.33 -13.44
N LEU A 66 7.38 -0.75 -12.66
CA LEU A 66 6.37 -1.16 -11.69
C LEU A 66 6.18 -0.09 -10.60
N LEU A 67 7.27 0.40 -9.98
CA LEU A 67 7.17 1.47 -9.00
C LEU A 67 6.48 2.71 -9.57
N VAL A 68 6.87 3.15 -10.78
CA VAL A 68 6.25 4.28 -11.47
C VAL A 68 4.76 4.00 -11.73
N SER A 69 4.40 2.82 -12.24
CA SER A 69 3.01 2.44 -12.49
C SER A 69 2.17 2.45 -11.21
N VAL A 70 2.70 1.96 -10.09
CA VAL A 70 1.99 1.99 -8.79
C VAL A 70 1.82 3.42 -8.28
N VAL A 71 2.81 4.30 -8.44
CA VAL A 71 2.68 5.74 -8.09
C VAL A 71 1.64 6.42 -8.99
N LEU A 72 1.62 6.11 -10.29
CA LEU A 72 0.65 6.64 -11.24
C LEU A 72 -0.77 6.11 -11.02
N SER A 73 -0.94 4.92 -10.40
CA SER A 73 -2.26 4.31 -10.16
C SER A 73 -3.04 4.95 -9.00
N ALA A 74 -2.43 5.82 -8.21
CA ALA A 74 -3.14 6.56 -7.16
C ALA A 74 -4.35 7.32 -7.76
N GLN A 75 -5.57 6.96 -7.33
CA GLN A 75 -6.84 7.52 -7.85
C GLN A 75 -6.99 7.40 -9.39
N ALA A 76 -6.43 6.34 -9.99
CA ALA A 76 -6.58 6.04 -11.39
C ALA A 76 -6.82 4.53 -11.57
N THR A 77 -7.43 4.12 -12.70
CA THR A 77 -7.61 2.71 -13.01
C THR A 77 -6.34 2.12 -13.64
N ASP A 78 -6.05 0.85 -13.36
CA ASP A 78 -4.89 0.17 -13.96
C ASP A 78 -4.92 0.24 -15.48
N LYS A 79 -6.10 0.11 -16.09
CA LYS A 79 -6.31 0.26 -17.55
C LYS A 79 -5.86 1.63 -18.07
N SER A 80 -6.17 2.72 -17.33
CA SER A 80 -5.76 4.07 -17.74
C SER A 80 -4.27 4.30 -17.56
N VAL A 81 -3.69 3.71 -16.52
CA VAL A 81 -2.23 3.74 -16.28
C VAL A 81 -1.52 2.99 -17.40
N ASN A 82 -1.89 1.73 -17.64
CA ASN A 82 -1.28 0.90 -18.70
C ASN A 82 -1.30 1.59 -20.05
N LYS A 83 -2.45 2.19 -20.43
CA LYS A 83 -2.57 2.93 -21.70
C LYS A 83 -1.59 4.10 -21.81
N ALA A 84 -1.32 4.79 -20.70
CA ALA A 84 -0.40 5.93 -20.68
C ALA A 84 1.07 5.50 -20.59
N THR A 85 1.35 4.41 -19.88
CA THR A 85 2.70 3.95 -19.61
C THR A 85 3.27 3.03 -20.69
N ASP A 86 2.44 2.35 -21.47
CA ASP A 86 2.90 1.50 -22.56
C ASP A 86 3.81 2.25 -23.56
N PRO A 87 3.42 3.39 -24.16
CA PRO A 87 4.32 4.17 -25.00
C PRO A 87 5.46 4.86 -24.23
N LEU A 88 5.26 5.21 -22.96
CA LEU A 88 6.28 5.83 -22.12
C LEU A 88 7.46 4.87 -21.91
N TYR A 89 7.19 3.61 -21.56
CA TYR A 89 8.22 2.63 -21.21
C TYR A 89 9.02 2.13 -22.43
N GLN A 90 8.54 2.38 -23.64
CA GLN A 90 9.33 2.15 -24.86
C GLN A 90 10.50 3.14 -25.00
N VAL A 91 10.40 4.32 -24.39
CA VAL A 91 11.41 5.37 -24.47
C VAL A 91 12.13 5.64 -23.14
N ALA A 92 11.45 5.44 -22.01
CA ALA A 92 11.97 5.77 -20.70
C ALA A 92 11.58 4.70 -19.64
N ASP A 93 12.37 3.63 -19.56
CA ASP A 93 12.17 2.47 -18.69
C ASP A 93 13.14 2.42 -17.49
N SER A 94 13.93 3.49 -17.27
CA SER A 94 14.83 3.65 -16.13
C SER A 94 14.76 5.04 -15.51
N PRO A 95 15.22 5.24 -14.27
CA PRO A 95 15.25 6.56 -13.64
C PRO A 95 16.00 7.58 -14.46
N GLU A 96 17.16 7.20 -15.02
CA GLU A 96 18.00 8.08 -15.85
C GLU A 96 17.26 8.55 -17.11
N LYS A 97 16.60 7.62 -17.82
CA LYS A 97 15.83 7.94 -19.03
C LYS A 97 14.62 8.82 -18.73
N ILE A 98 13.97 8.65 -17.57
CA ILE A 98 12.90 9.56 -17.12
C ILE A 98 13.46 10.97 -16.90
N LEU A 99 14.65 11.09 -16.30
CA LEU A 99 15.29 12.39 -16.10
C LEU A 99 15.71 13.03 -17.41
N GLU A 100 16.25 12.26 -18.37
CA GLU A 100 16.58 12.72 -19.73
C GLU A 100 15.32 13.20 -20.50
N LEU A 101 14.20 12.49 -20.37
CA LEU A 101 12.91 12.86 -20.98
C LEU A 101 12.39 14.19 -20.43
N GLY A 102 12.68 14.48 -19.18
CA GLY A 102 12.25 15.68 -18.45
C GLY A 102 10.75 15.70 -18.14
N GLU A 103 10.36 16.63 -17.24
CA GLU A 103 8.97 16.72 -16.74
C GLU A 103 7.98 16.98 -17.88
N ALA A 104 8.29 17.86 -18.83
CA ALA A 104 7.41 18.19 -19.95
C ALA A 104 7.20 16.98 -20.88
N GLY A 105 8.28 16.21 -21.15
CA GLY A 105 8.20 14.96 -21.89
C GLY A 105 7.35 13.93 -21.18
N LEU A 106 7.58 13.70 -19.89
CA LEU A 106 6.79 12.77 -19.08
C LEU A 106 5.29 13.15 -19.08
N ILE A 107 4.97 14.44 -18.88
CA ILE A 107 3.57 14.94 -18.92
C ILE A 107 2.91 14.61 -20.24
N SER A 108 3.61 14.67 -21.36
CA SER A 108 3.02 14.39 -22.68
C SER A 108 2.40 12.98 -22.76
N TYR A 109 2.98 11.99 -22.07
CA TYR A 109 2.50 10.62 -21.98
C TYR A 109 1.37 10.43 -20.97
N ILE A 110 1.51 11.04 -19.77
CA ILE A 110 0.62 10.74 -18.64
C ILE A 110 -0.53 11.75 -18.45
N LYS A 111 -0.69 12.73 -19.35
CA LYS A 111 -1.74 13.79 -19.25
C LYS A 111 -3.17 13.27 -19.19
N SER A 112 -3.42 12.04 -19.64
CA SER A 112 -4.72 11.38 -19.54
C SER A 112 -5.04 10.81 -18.16
N ILE A 113 -4.05 10.74 -17.27
CA ILE A 113 -4.21 10.24 -15.89
C ILE A 113 -4.58 11.41 -14.97
N GLY A 114 -5.54 11.20 -14.06
CA GLY A 114 -5.91 12.21 -13.07
C GLY A 114 -4.70 12.65 -12.22
N LEU A 115 -4.64 13.93 -11.86
CA LEU A 115 -3.54 14.52 -11.06
C LEU A 115 -2.16 14.44 -11.74
N PHE A 116 -2.11 14.36 -13.06
CA PHE A 116 -0.89 14.09 -13.82
C PHE A 116 0.28 15.04 -13.51
N ARG A 117 0.03 16.34 -13.24
CA ARG A 117 1.12 17.28 -12.92
C ARG A 117 1.82 16.95 -11.60
N SER A 118 1.04 16.64 -10.56
CA SER A 118 1.59 16.21 -9.27
C SER A 118 2.30 14.85 -9.39
N LYS A 119 1.71 13.92 -10.15
CA LYS A 119 2.32 12.61 -10.42
C LYS A 119 3.61 12.73 -11.23
N ALA A 120 3.66 13.59 -12.25
CA ALA A 120 4.88 13.84 -13.00
C ALA A 120 6.00 14.35 -12.09
N ARG A 121 5.70 15.34 -11.24
CA ARG A 121 6.68 15.84 -10.26
C ARG A 121 7.18 14.72 -9.34
N HIS A 122 6.28 13.91 -8.76
CA HIS A 122 6.68 12.78 -7.92
C HIS A 122 7.58 11.80 -8.67
N VAL A 123 7.26 11.46 -9.93
CA VAL A 123 8.09 10.54 -10.74
C VAL A 123 9.45 11.15 -11.06
N MET A 124 9.54 12.45 -11.35
CA MET A 124 10.82 13.15 -11.55
C MET A 124 11.66 13.12 -10.28
N GLU A 125 11.08 13.54 -9.15
CA GLU A 125 11.77 13.63 -7.87
C GLU A 125 12.21 12.24 -7.36
N LEU A 126 11.35 11.20 -7.45
CA LEU A 126 11.74 9.85 -7.07
C LEU A 126 12.87 9.31 -7.96
N SER A 127 12.87 9.62 -9.26
CA SER A 127 13.94 9.22 -10.17
C SER A 127 15.26 9.90 -9.82
N GLN A 128 15.24 11.18 -9.44
CA GLN A 128 16.43 11.89 -8.95
C GLN A 128 16.99 11.25 -7.69
N ILE A 129 16.13 10.91 -6.72
CA ILE A 129 16.55 10.26 -5.47
C ILE A 129 17.11 8.87 -5.75
N LEU A 130 16.47 8.08 -6.61
CA LEU A 130 16.96 6.75 -6.98
C LEU A 130 18.36 6.82 -7.59
N VAL A 131 18.60 7.72 -8.53
CA VAL A 131 19.93 7.88 -9.14
C VAL A 131 20.95 8.34 -8.12
N ARG A 132 20.64 9.39 -7.35
CA ARG A 132 21.58 10.02 -6.41
C ARG A 132 21.93 9.13 -5.23
N ASP A 133 20.91 8.51 -4.58
CA ASP A 133 21.06 7.88 -3.28
C ASP A 133 21.08 6.34 -3.35
N PHE A 134 20.55 5.75 -4.42
CA PHE A 134 20.37 4.29 -4.56
C PHE A 134 21.01 3.71 -5.84
N GLY A 135 21.80 4.50 -6.58
CA GLY A 135 22.47 4.03 -7.81
C GLY A 135 21.50 3.51 -8.88
N GLY A 136 20.33 4.14 -9.01
CA GLY A 136 19.28 3.78 -9.96
C GLY A 136 18.44 2.55 -9.56
N LYS A 137 18.68 1.94 -8.40
CA LYS A 137 18.00 0.72 -7.94
C LYS A 137 16.86 1.02 -6.98
N ILE A 138 15.86 0.12 -6.95
CA ILE A 138 14.75 0.21 -6.01
C ILE A 138 15.23 -0.15 -4.60
N PRO A 139 14.93 0.67 -3.56
CA PRO A 139 15.27 0.35 -2.18
C PRO A 139 14.54 -0.92 -1.69
N ARG A 140 15.22 -1.66 -0.78
CA ARG A 140 14.70 -2.93 -0.22
C ARG A 140 14.03 -2.79 1.14
N THR A 141 13.97 -1.58 1.70
CA THR A 141 13.31 -1.37 2.99
C THR A 141 12.10 -0.47 2.82
N ARG A 142 11.09 -0.67 3.68
CA ARG A 142 9.89 0.18 3.68
C ARG A 142 10.25 1.63 3.99
N GLU A 143 11.19 1.83 4.90
CA GLU A 143 11.68 3.13 5.35
C GLU A 143 12.29 3.92 4.20
N ASP A 144 13.12 3.27 3.37
CA ASP A 144 13.76 3.92 2.23
C ASP A 144 12.76 4.14 1.07
N LEU A 145 11.89 3.17 0.81
CA LEU A 145 10.83 3.33 -0.18
C LEU A 145 9.90 4.51 0.15
N GLN A 146 9.58 4.72 1.42
CA GLN A 146 8.73 5.84 1.85
C GLN A 146 9.42 7.22 1.81
N LYS A 147 10.74 7.28 1.62
CA LYS A 147 11.46 8.53 1.31
C LYS A 147 11.21 9.02 -0.12
N LEU A 148 10.75 8.13 -1.00
CA LEU A 148 10.47 8.47 -2.39
C LEU A 148 9.13 9.21 -2.51
N PRO A 149 9.09 10.37 -3.19
CA PRO A 149 7.87 11.11 -3.43
C PRO A 149 6.77 10.27 -4.11
N GLY A 150 5.55 10.32 -3.59
CA GLY A 150 4.43 9.53 -4.07
C GLY A 150 4.39 8.09 -3.55
N VAL A 151 5.36 7.67 -2.74
CA VAL A 151 5.42 6.33 -2.16
C VAL A 151 4.98 6.36 -0.70
N GLY A 152 3.72 6.02 -0.45
CA GLY A 152 3.19 5.80 0.89
C GLY A 152 3.39 4.35 1.36
N ARG A 153 2.91 4.04 2.58
CA ARG A 153 3.00 2.69 3.18
C ARG A 153 2.44 1.60 2.25
N LYS A 154 1.25 1.82 1.68
CA LYS A 154 0.61 0.87 0.75
C LYS A 154 1.50 0.61 -0.48
N THR A 155 2.03 1.66 -1.10
CA THR A 155 2.90 1.54 -2.27
C THR A 155 4.20 0.81 -1.93
N ALA A 156 4.83 1.15 -0.80
CA ALA A 156 6.03 0.45 -0.32
C ALA A 156 5.76 -1.04 -0.11
N ASN A 157 4.65 -1.41 0.53
CA ASN A 157 4.27 -2.80 0.72
C ASN A 157 4.03 -3.55 -0.61
N VAL A 158 3.42 -2.89 -1.63
CA VAL A 158 3.27 -3.49 -2.96
C VAL A 158 4.63 -3.81 -3.58
N ILE A 159 5.56 -2.85 -3.53
CA ILE A 159 6.90 -3.06 -4.10
C ILE A 159 7.65 -4.15 -3.36
N LEU A 160 7.64 -4.16 -2.04
CA LEU A 160 8.28 -5.22 -1.24
C LEU A 160 7.70 -6.60 -1.55
N ASN A 161 6.39 -6.71 -1.71
CA ASN A 161 5.73 -7.96 -2.05
C ASN A 161 6.05 -8.42 -3.46
N VAL A 162 5.85 -7.56 -4.47
CA VAL A 162 5.93 -7.96 -5.88
C VAL A 162 7.37 -8.09 -6.37
N VAL A 163 8.26 -7.14 -5.99
CA VAL A 163 9.64 -7.11 -6.47
C VAL A 163 10.54 -8.02 -5.65
N TYR A 164 10.35 -8.04 -4.34
CA TYR A 164 11.26 -8.74 -3.42
C TYR A 164 10.68 -10.00 -2.81
N GLY A 165 9.41 -10.31 -3.08
CA GLY A 165 8.76 -11.50 -2.51
C GLY A 165 8.53 -11.43 -1.00
N GLU A 166 8.59 -10.23 -0.41
CA GLU A 166 8.38 -10.08 1.02
C GLU A 166 6.90 -10.29 1.40
N PRO A 167 6.60 -10.96 2.51
CA PRO A 167 5.24 -11.25 2.95
C PRO A 167 4.56 -10.00 3.54
N THR A 168 4.44 -8.94 2.75
CA THR A 168 3.74 -7.71 3.14
C THR A 168 2.28 -7.74 2.72
N MET A 169 1.45 -6.97 3.41
CA MET A 169 0.02 -6.86 3.14
C MET A 169 -0.37 -5.41 2.79
N PRO A 170 -0.32 -5.04 1.51
CA PRO A 170 -0.76 -3.71 1.07
C PRO A 170 -2.28 -3.56 1.22
N VAL A 171 -2.75 -2.75 2.16
CA VAL A 171 -4.18 -2.52 2.36
C VAL A 171 -4.64 -1.31 1.55
N ASP A 172 -5.52 -1.54 0.60
CA ASP A 172 -6.21 -0.52 -0.17
C ASP A 172 -7.70 -0.41 0.24
N THR A 173 -8.46 0.38 -0.51
CA THR A 173 -9.90 0.55 -0.24
C THR A 173 -10.70 -0.73 -0.45
N HIS A 174 -10.23 -1.66 -1.28
CA HIS A 174 -10.88 -2.97 -1.44
C HIS A 174 -10.66 -3.83 -0.20
N LEU A 175 -9.41 -4.01 0.22
CA LEU A 175 -9.09 -4.79 1.41
C LEU A 175 -9.72 -4.18 2.68
N LEU A 176 -9.66 -2.85 2.83
CA LEU A 176 -10.30 -2.14 3.95
C LEU A 176 -11.80 -2.43 4.03
N ARG A 177 -12.47 -2.62 2.91
CA ARG A 177 -13.89 -2.97 2.83
C ARG A 177 -14.17 -4.45 3.04
N ILE A 178 -13.44 -5.32 2.34
CA ILE A 178 -13.79 -6.75 2.33
C ILE A 178 -13.31 -7.49 3.58
N SER A 179 -12.19 -7.08 4.19
CA SER A 179 -11.64 -7.79 5.34
C SER A 179 -12.62 -7.86 6.53
N PRO A 180 -13.29 -6.76 6.93
CA PRO A 180 -14.35 -6.84 7.92
C PRO A 180 -15.58 -7.63 7.45
N ARG A 181 -15.98 -7.50 6.17
CA ARG A 181 -17.13 -8.24 5.63
C ARG A 181 -16.93 -9.74 5.67
N MET A 182 -15.74 -10.19 5.32
CA MET A 182 -15.37 -11.61 5.34
C MET A 182 -15.18 -12.15 6.75
N GLY A 183 -14.89 -11.28 7.73
CA GLY A 183 -14.52 -11.67 9.09
C GLY A 183 -13.01 -11.92 9.26
N LEU A 184 -12.16 -11.37 8.39
CA LEU A 184 -10.71 -11.47 8.48
C LEU A 184 -10.09 -10.42 9.41
N SER A 185 -10.79 -9.31 9.65
CA SER A 185 -10.32 -8.20 10.50
C SER A 185 -11.52 -7.47 11.10
N ASN A 186 -11.33 -6.88 12.28
CA ASN A 186 -12.25 -5.90 12.84
C ASN A 186 -11.68 -4.48 12.84
N GLY A 187 -10.52 -4.27 12.22
CA GLY A 187 -9.87 -2.97 12.09
C GLY A 187 -10.66 -1.99 11.22
N THR A 188 -10.58 -0.69 11.55
CA THR A 188 -11.24 0.40 10.82
C THR A 188 -10.24 1.31 10.08
N THR A 189 -8.95 1.07 10.23
CA THR A 189 -7.89 1.79 9.51
C THR A 189 -7.06 0.83 8.67
N PRO A 190 -6.44 1.29 7.58
CA PRO A 190 -5.56 0.44 6.77
C PRO A 190 -4.48 -0.27 7.58
N GLU A 191 -3.86 0.43 8.53
CA GLU A 191 -2.81 -0.12 9.39
C GLU A 191 -3.33 -1.21 10.34
N ALA A 192 -4.52 -1.03 10.92
CA ALA A 192 -5.13 -2.03 11.78
C ALA A 192 -5.52 -3.28 10.97
N VAL A 193 -6.10 -3.10 9.78
CA VAL A 193 -6.44 -4.20 8.87
C VAL A 193 -5.17 -4.92 8.40
N GLU A 194 -4.10 -4.19 8.05
CA GLU A 194 -2.80 -4.78 7.70
C GLU A 194 -2.28 -5.71 8.81
N GLN A 195 -2.27 -5.21 10.05
CA GLN A 195 -1.80 -5.98 11.21
C GLN A 195 -2.67 -7.23 11.46
N ASP A 196 -3.99 -7.09 11.36
CA ASP A 196 -4.90 -8.22 11.51
C ASP A 196 -4.66 -9.28 10.42
N LEU A 197 -4.60 -8.89 9.15
CA LEU A 197 -4.37 -9.80 8.03
C LEU A 197 -3.03 -10.53 8.14
N ILE A 198 -1.95 -9.83 8.52
CA ILE A 198 -0.64 -10.45 8.75
C ILE A 198 -0.70 -11.48 9.88
N ARG A 199 -1.51 -11.23 10.91
CA ARG A 199 -1.65 -12.13 12.06
C ARG A 199 -2.47 -13.38 11.74
N VAL A 200 -3.56 -13.24 10.96
CA VAL A 200 -4.54 -14.33 10.76
C VAL A 200 -4.29 -15.17 9.52
N ILE A 201 -3.66 -14.62 8.49
CA ILE A 201 -3.37 -15.35 7.25
C ILE A 201 -2.11 -16.19 7.43
N PRO A 202 -2.16 -17.52 7.19
CA PRO A 202 -0.98 -18.37 7.28
C PRO A 202 0.13 -17.93 6.31
N ALA A 203 1.38 -18.07 6.76
CA ALA A 203 2.57 -17.58 6.05
C ALA A 203 2.68 -18.12 4.60
N GLU A 204 2.23 -19.32 4.36
CA GLU A 204 2.24 -19.97 3.03
C GLU A 204 1.36 -19.27 1.97
N TYR A 205 0.37 -18.47 2.39
CA TYR A 205 -0.49 -17.72 1.48
C TYR A 205 -0.06 -16.26 1.33
N MET A 206 0.77 -15.74 2.24
CA MET A 206 1.07 -14.29 2.35
C MET A 206 1.62 -13.68 1.05
N GLN A 207 2.42 -14.44 0.27
CA GLN A 207 2.98 -13.98 -1.01
C GLN A 207 1.88 -13.52 -1.99
N HIS A 208 0.75 -14.22 -2.01
CA HIS A 208 -0.34 -14.00 -2.96
C HIS A 208 -1.61 -13.44 -2.33
N ALA A 209 -1.71 -13.42 -1.01
CA ALA A 209 -2.93 -13.05 -0.28
C ALA A 209 -3.46 -11.67 -0.68
N HIS A 210 -2.58 -10.67 -0.83
CA HIS A 210 -2.97 -9.34 -1.28
C HIS A 210 -3.67 -9.39 -2.65
N HIS A 211 -3.10 -10.12 -3.62
CA HIS A 211 -3.64 -10.17 -4.98
C HIS A 211 -4.99 -10.91 -5.01
N TRP A 212 -5.14 -12.03 -4.31
CA TRP A 212 -6.44 -12.72 -4.21
C TRP A 212 -7.51 -11.82 -3.59
N LEU A 213 -7.18 -11.14 -2.50
CA LEU A 213 -8.13 -10.26 -1.82
C LEU A 213 -8.50 -9.05 -2.69
N ILE A 214 -7.54 -8.42 -3.37
CA ILE A 214 -7.86 -7.26 -4.24
C ILE A 214 -8.72 -7.67 -5.43
N LEU A 215 -8.40 -8.80 -6.09
CA LEU A 215 -9.21 -9.33 -7.19
C LEU A 215 -10.61 -9.71 -6.74
N HIS A 216 -10.73 -10.38 -5.59
CA HIS A 216 -12.03 -10.70 -4.99
C HIS A 216 -12.84 -9.43 -4.69
N GLY A 217 -12.19 -8.40 -4.13
CA GLY A 217 -12.83 -7.11 -3.82
C GLY A 217 -13.21 -6.30 -5.07
N ARG A 218 -12.48 -6.45 -6.18
CA ARG A 218 -12.79 -5.77 -7.44
C ARG A 218 -13.95 -6.41 -8.18
N TYR A 219 -13.96 -7.73 -8.26
CA TYR A 219 -14.82 -8.44 -9.22
C TYR A 219 -15.98 -9.19 -8.58
N ILE A 220 -15.86 -9.66 -7.33
CA ILE A 220 -16.89 -10.45 -6.65
C ILE A 220 -17.53 -9.66 -5.50
N CYS A 221 -16.75 -9.33 -4.48
CA CYS A 221 -17.25 -8.61 -3.31
C CYS A 221 -17.23 -7.10 -3.54
N THR A 222 -17.99 -6.62 -4.52
CA THR A 222 -18.04 -5.19 -4.88
C THR A 222 -18.68 -4.33 -3.78
N ALA A 223 -18.51 -2.99 -3.87
CA ALA A 223 -18.95 -2.09 -2.82
C ALA A 223 -20.48 -2.03 -2.70
N ARG A 224 -21.21 -1.95 -3.82
CA ARG A 224 -22.67 -1.75 -3.85
C ARG A 224 -23.46 -3.04 -4.05
N ASN A 225 -23.00 -3.90 -4.96
CA ASN A 225 -23.70 -5.13 -5.33
C ASN A 225 -22.73 -6.31 -5.25
N PRO A 226 -22.39 -6.83 -4.06
CA PRO A 226 -21.57 -8.02 -3.94
C PRO A 226 -22.28 -9.23 -4.53
N GLN A 227 -21.57 -10.04 -5.32
CA GLN A 227 -22.10 -11.21 -6.00
C GLN A 227 -22.05 -12.43 -5.06
N CYS A 228 -22.82 -12.38 -3.96
CA CYS A 228 -22.75 -13.41 -2.92
C CYS A 228 -23.23 -14.78 -3.40
N THR A 229 -24.19 -14.85 -4.31
CA THR A 229 -24.72 -16.11 -4.87
C THR A 229 -23.64 -16.92 -5.60
N ASP A 230 -22.77 -16.23 -6.35
CA ASP A 230 -21.71 -16.86 -7.15
C ASP A 230 -20.34 -16.77 -6.46
N CYS A 231 -20.30 -16.33 -5.20
CA CYS A 231 -19.07 -16.14 -4.46
C CYS A 231 -18.46 -17.49 -4.04
N PRO A 232 -17.19 -17.77 -4.39
CA PRO A 232 -16.57 -19.07 -4.09
C PRO A 232 -16.37 -19.35 -2.59
N ILE A 233 -16.60 -18.33 -1.74
CA ILE A 233 -16.42 -18.43 -0.28
C ILE A 233 -17.70 -18.04 0.47
N ALA A 234 -18.88 -18.03 -0.20
CA ALA A 234 -20.14 -17.57 0.38
C ALA A 234 -20.54 -18.32 1.67
N ASP A 235 -20.30 -19.63 1.69
CA ASP A 235 -20.57 -20.52 2.81
C ASP A 235 -19.68 -20.30 4.05
N LEU A 236 -18.50 -19.67 3.86
CA LEU A 236 -17.55 -19.35 4.93
C LEU A 236 -17.62 -17.89 5.35
N CYS A 237 -18.17 -17.00 4.50
CA CYS A 237 -18.13 -15.56 4.68
C CYS A 237 -19.07 -15.09 5.80
N MET A 238 -18.56 -14.30 6.75
CA MET A 238 -19.37 -13.77 7.87
C MET A 238 -20.50 -12.86 7.41
N HIS A 239 -20.33 -12.11 6.32
CA HIS A 239 -21.35 -11.21 5.78
C HIS A 239 -22.58 -11.98 5.23
N ASN A 240 -22.36 -13.15 4.67
CA ASN A 240 -23.42 -13.98 4.11
C ASN A 240 -24.11 -14.85 5.17
N ASN A 241 -23.44 -15.06 6.30
CA ASN A 241 -23.91 -15.93 7.39
C ASN A 241 -24.37 -15.12 8.63
N LEU A 242 -24.67 -13.82 8.47
CA LEU A 242 -25.19 -12.98 9.57
C LEU A 242 -26.63 -13.33 9.98
N ASP A 243 -27.37 -14.01 9.10
CA ASP A 243 -28.79 -14.36 9.30
C ASP A 243 -29.02 -15.85 9.69
N SER A 244 -27.95 -16.58 10.02
CA SER A 244 -28.00 -17.99 10.45
C SER A 244 -27.62 -18.21 11.91
#